data_bf323ceaf77d0b573795ea59a4d546dc
#
_entry.id   bf323ceaf77d0b573795ea59a4d546dc
#
_cell.length_a   1.000
_cell.length_b   1.000
_cell.length_c   1.000
_cell.angle_alpha   90.00
_cell.angle_beta   90.00
_cell.angle_gamma   90.00
#
_symmetry.space_group_name_H-M   'P 1'
#
loop_
_entity.id
_entity.type
_entity.pdbx_description
1 polymer ?
#
loop_
_entity_poly.entity_id
_entity_poly.type
_entity_poly.pdbx_seq_one_letter_code
_entity_poly.pdbx_strand_id
1 'polypeptide(L)'
;MRTVVALRFLALSAAAAFFAPVPAGAQSGPEVARTYREANEAALVRDFATLLSYPNVASDSVNIRRTAAYIRDELSAVGVAARLLEVPGAPPLVYGTLTVPGATRTLGVYVHYDGQPVNPEEWSHAPFEPTLYTRAMEADGQPVALPADGAAVDPESRIYARSAGDDKAPIAAILPVLRAFRESGVTPTSNLVFLLDGEEEAGSPHLRQYLETYRELWDPVDLWLFFDGPAHQSGRPQLTFGVRGTMGMQVTVYGAVRNLHSGHYGNWAPDTPLVLADLLRSMKDPYTGEVLVEGFYDTVEPLGAEERAALAALPAYDEELKKELGMLWSEGEPATLAERLMLPSLTIRGMTAANTGALATNVVPNEATAALGIRLVKGNDPAHMRGLVEAHIRKQGYHIVREDPDMETRLRYEKIAKVTGGGGYPAARSSMSHPRIQEVIAAAGAAADRAFGEGSLVLTPALGGSLPLYLFTDVLERPFVNVPVANHDNNQHAADENLRIANLWYAIDLYAALLTMPQGGIS
;
A
#
# COMPACT_ATOMS: atom_id res chain seq x y z
N MET A 1 -75.53 48.83 19.19
CA MET A 1 -74.07 48.98 19.20
C MET A 1 -73.50 47.76 18.50
N ARG A 2 -72.98 47.94 17.29
CA ARG A 2 -72.44 46.87 16.41
C ARG A 2 -70.95 46.78 16.61
N THR A 3 -70.47 45.62 17.06
CA THR A 3 -69.06 45.34 17.21
C THR A 3 -68.56 44.65 15.91
N VAL A 4 -67.61 45.32 15.24
CA VAL A 4 -66.97 44.79 14.01
C VAL A 4 -65.77 43.95 14.42
N VAL A 5 -65.76 42.68 14.02
CA VAL A 5 -64.62 41.75 14.16
C VAL A 5 -63.80 41.82 12.86
N ALA A 6 -62.56 42.26 12.94
CA ALA A 6 -61.64 42.28 11.81
C ALA A 6 -60.88 40.94 11.73
N LEU A 7 -61.12 40.18 10.66
CA LEU A 7 -60.33 38.97 10.30
C LEU A 7 -59.00 39.43 9.63
N ARG A 8 -57.86 39.09 10.23
CA ARG A 8 -56.57 39.20 9.59
C ARG A 8 -56.27 37.91 8.85
N PHE A 9 -56.18 37.97 7.52
CA PHE A 9 -55.63 36.89 6.69
C PHE A 9 -54.10 36.92 6.77
N LEU A 10 -53.50 35.83 7.27
CA LEU A 10 -52.05 35.54 7.11
C LEU A 10 -51.86 34.94 5.73
N ALA A 11 -51.18 35.62 4.84
CA ALA A 11 -50.73 35.06 3.58
C ALA A 11 -49.47 34.20 3.83
N LEU A 12 -49.54 32.89 3.72
CA LEU A 12 -48.38 32.01 3.66
C LEU A 12 -47.81 32.08 2.27
N SER A 13 -46.65 32.72 2.13
CA SER A 13 -45.86 32.67 0.89
C SER A 13 -45.09 31.33 0.83
N ALA A 14 -45.56 30.39 0.06
CA ALA A 14 -44.82 29.19 -0.28
C ALA A 14 -43.67 29.57 -1.26
N ALA A 15 -42.45 29.59 -0.79
CA ALA A 15 -41.27 29.67 -1.66
C ALA A 15 -41.13 28.34 -2.41
N ALA A 16 -41.57 28.28 -3.65
CA ALA A 16 -41.29 27.19 -4.55
C ALA A 16 -39.79 27.25 -4.90
N ALA A 17 -39.01 26.32 -4.37
CA ALA A 17 -37.66 26.08 -4.83
C ALA A 17 -37.74 25.54 -6.28
N PHE A 18 -37.43 26.39 -7.24
CA PHE A 18 -37.22 25.96 -8.62
C PHE A 18 -35.94 25.15 -8.67
N PHE A 19 -36.06 23.82 -8.65
CA PHE A 19 -35.04 22.95 -9.18
C PHE A 19 -35.00 23.18 -10.69
N ALA A 20 -33.95 23.85 -11.18
CA ALA A 20 -33.69 23.88 -12.61
C ALA A 20 -33.52 22.43 -13.09
N PRO A 21 -34.25 21.98 -14.12
CA PRO A 21 -34.05 20.64 -14.66
C PRO A 21 -32.62 20.58 -15.20
N VAL A 22 -31.83 19.61 -14.73
CA VAL A 22 -30.57 19.21 -15.37
C VAL A 22 -30.94 18.86 -16.81
N PRO A 23 -30.29 19.43 -17.84
CA PRO A 23 -30.62 19.11 -19.20
C PRO A 23 -30.48 17.61 -19.44
N ALA A 24 -31.56 16.97 -19.89
CA ALA A 24 -31.58 15.56 -20.29
C ALA A 24 -30.56 15.38 -21.42
N GLY A 25 -29.36 14.82 -21.09
CA GLY A 25 -28.31 14.60 -22.06
C GLY A 25 -26.89 14.89 -21.62
N ALA A 26 -26.64 15.39 -20.39
CA ALA A 26 -25.28 15.51 -19.89
C ALA A 26 -24.71 14.11 -19.60
N GLN A 27 -23.71 13.67 -20.39
CA GLN A 27 -23.00 12.41 -20.14
C GLN A 27 -22.36 12.43 -18.76
N SER A 28 -22.39 11.29 -18.06
CA SER A 28 -21.70 11.16 -16.77
C SER A 28 -20.18 11.18 -16.96
N GLY A 29 -19.44 11.53 -15.91
CA GLY A 29 -17.96 11.53 -15.98
C GLY A 29 -17.38 10.21 -16.50
N PRO A 30 -17.79 9.03 -16.00
CA PRO A 30 -17.35 7.75 -16.53
C PRO A 30 -17.70 7.50 -18.00
N GLU A 31 -18.86 7.96 -18.49
CA GLU A 31 -19.23 7.82 -19.91
C GLU A 31 -18.35 8.69 -20.82
N VAL A 32 -18.07 9.92 -20.39
CA VAL A 32 -17.16 10.82 -21.11
C VAL A 32 -15.75 10.25 -21.17
N ALA A 33 -15.21 9.79 -20.06
CA ALA A 33 -13.87 9.20 -20.00
C ALA A 33 -13.76 7.94 -20.86
N ARG A 34 -14.80 7.08 -20.84
CA ARG A 34 -14.86 5.87 -21.68
C ARG A 34 -14.92 6.22 -23.16
N THR A 35 -15.78 7.15 -23.57
CA THR A 35 -15.88 7.59 -24.97
C THR A 35 -14.54 8.14 -25.46
N TYR A 36 -13.87 8.94 -24.62
CA TYR A 36 -12.54 9.45 -24.91
C TYR A 36 -11.51 8.32 -25.05
N ARG A 37 -11.50 7.37 -24.11
CA ARG A 37 -10.62 6.20 -24.13
C ARG A 37 -10.81 5.39 -25.41
N GLU A 38 -12.05 5.04 -25.77
CA GLU A 38 -12.39 4.25 -26.98
C GLU A 38 -11.96 4.93 -28.27
N ALA A 39 -12.03 6.26 -28.32
CA ALA A 39 -11.56 7.04 -29.47
C ALA A 39 -10.02 7.15 -29.54
N ASN A 40 -9.29 6.90 -28.46
CA ASN A 40 -7.85 7.20 -28.34
C ASN A 40 -7.00 6.01 -27.86
N GLU A 41 -7.51 4.78 -27.83
CA GLU A 41 -6.81 3.60 -27.25
C GLU A 41 -5.34 3.48 -27.66
N ALA A 42 -5.07 3.55 -28.97
CA ALA A 42 -3.71 3.45 -29.48
C ALA A 42 -2.78 4.57 -29.00
N ALA A 43 -3.30 5.80 -28.92
CA ALA A 43 -2.54 6.94 -28.42
C ALA A 43 -2.26 6.78 -26.91
N LEU A 44 -3.25 6.35 -26.12
CA LEU A 44 -3.10 6.15 -24.68
C LEU A 44 -2.05 5.07 -24.35
N VAL A 45 -2.00 3.97 -25.11
CA VAL A 45 -0.96 2.94 -24.93
C VAL A 45 0.41 3.49 -25.28
N ARG A 46 0.55 4.32 -26.30
CA ARG A 46 1.84 4.96 -26.65
C ARG A 46 2.26 6.02 -25.62
N ASP A 47 1.31 6.82 -25.11
CA ASP A 47 1.56 7.79 -24.05
C ASP A 47 2.06 7.06 -22.78
N PHE A 48 1.45 5.93 -22.44
CA PHE A 48 1.89 5.09 -21.34
C PHE A 48 3.29 4.50 -21.61
N ALA A 49 3.54 3.96 -22.79
CA ALA A 49 4.88 3.49 -23.16
C ALA A 49 5.92 4.63 -23.07
N THR A 50 5.56 5.86 -23.45
CA THR A 50 6.45 7.02 -23.30
C THR A 50 6.77 7.29 -21.83
N LEU A 51 5.78 7.29 -20.93
CA LEU A 51 6.00 7.46 -19.48
C LEU A 51 6.89 6.34 -18.92
N LEU A 52 6.69 5.10 -19.35
CA LEU A 52 7.48 3.93 -18.90
C LEU A 52 8.94 4.00 -19.37
N SER A 53 9.22 4.66 -20.51
CA SER A 53 10.58 4.78 -21.06
C SER A 53 11.51 5.68 -20.23
N TYR A 54 10.98 6.45 -19.30
CA TYR A 54 11.79 7.24 -18.39
C TYR A 54 12.28 6.36 -17.23
N PRO A 55 13.61 6.12 -17.10
CA PRO A 55 14.16 5.44 -15.93
C PRO A 55 13.85 6.21 -14.64
N ASN A 56 13.47 5.48 -13.60
CA ASN A 56 12.88 6.09 -12.42
C ASN A 56 13.30 5.46 -11.08
N VAL A 57 14.48 4.86 -11.04
CA VAL A 57 15.03 4.39 -9.76
C VAL A 57 15.38 5.60 -8.89
N ALA A 58 14.90 5.65 -7.64
CA ALA A 58 15.05 6.80 -6.74
C ALA A 58 16.53 7.23 -6.53
N SER A 59 17.47 6.27 -6.53
CA SER A 59 18.90 6.54 -6.39
C SER A 59 19.56 7.16 -7.65
N ASP A 60 18.91 7.09 -8.82
CA ASP A 60 19.35 7.76 -10.04
C ASP A 60 18.83 9.21 -10.06
N SER A 61 19.55 10.10 -9.40
CA SER A 61 19.15 11.49 -9.20
C SER A 61 18.91 12.28 -10.51
N VAL A 62 19.49 11.87 -11.61
CA VAL A 62 19.33 12.53 -12.92
C VAL A 62 18.01 12.08 -13.57
N ASN A 63 17.81 10.79 -13.67
CA ASN A 63 16.63 10.25 -14.36
C ASN A 63 15.36 10.41 -13.55
N ILE A 64 15.39 10.23 -12.22
CA ILE A 64 14.21 10.45 -11.37
C ILE A 64 13.71 11.90 -11.47
N ARG A 65 14.60 12.88 -11.53
CA ARG A 65 14.25 14.29 -11.73
C ARG A 65 13.68 14.56 -13.12
N ARG A 66 14.17 13.88 -14.17
CA ARG A 66 13.59 13.96 -15.52
C ARG A 66 12.19 13.40 -15.57
N THR A 67 11.96 12.27 -14.90
CA THR A 67 10.63 11.65 -14.75
C THR A 67 9.66 12.61 -14.04
N ALA A 68 10.08 13.19 -12.91
CA ALA A 68 9.29 14.19 -12.19
C ALA A 68 8.92 15.40 -13.05
N ALA A 69 9.88 15.91 -13.85
CA ALA A 69 9.64 17.05 -14.74
C ALA A 69 8.64 16.70 -15.84
N TYR A 70 8.76 15.52 -16.45
CA TYR A 70 7.82 15.03 -17.45
C TYR A 70 6.39 14.94 -16.89
N ILE A 71 6.22 14.32 -15.72
CA ILE A 71 4.91 14.16 -15.07
C ILE A 71 4.30 15.53 -14.71
N ARG A 72 5.11 16.46 -14.17
CA ARG A 72 4.66 17.85 -13.91
C ARG A 72 4.12 18.50 -15.18
N ASP A 73 4.83 18.35 -16.30
CA ASP A 73 4.45 18.97 -17.57
C ASP A 73 3.16 18.35 -18.13
N GLU A 74 2.98 17.02 -18.05
CA GLU A 74 1.75 16.33 -18.44
C GLU A 74 0.55 16.75 -17.57
N LEU A 75 0.72 16.83 -16.25
CA LEU A 75 -0.31 17.36 -15.34
C LEU A 75 -0.68 18.80 -15.70
N SER A 76 0.30 19.64 -16.01
CA SER A 76 0.07 21.02 -16.40
C SER A 76 -0.68 21.10 -17.73
N ALA A 77 -0.39 20.24 -18.68
CA ALA A 77 -1.04 20.17 -19.99
C ALA A 77 -2.55 19.83 -19.89
N VAL A 78 -2.96 19.10 -18.84
CA VAL A 78 -4.38 18.80 -18.59
C VAL A 78 -5.07 19.78 -17.64
N GLY A 79 -4.41 20.89 -17.26
CA GLY A 79 -5.00 21.97 -16.49
C GLY A 79 -4.75 21.92 -14.97
N VAL A 80 -3.92 21.03 -14.49
CA VAL A 80 -3.48 20.99 -13.09
C VAL A 80 -2.38 22.03 -12.90
N ALA A 81 -2.46 22.84 -11.83
CA ALA A 81 -1.38 23.77 -11.47
C ALA A 81 -0.25 22.95 -10.78
N ALA A 82 0.66 22.41 -11.60
CA ALA A 82 1.69 21.48 -11.15
C ALA A 82 3.06 22.14 -10.98
N ARG A 83 3.82 21.72 -9.95
CA ARG A 83 5.21 22.15 -9.67
C ARG A 83 5.97 21.05 -8.94
N LEU A 84 7.30 21.16 -8.92
CA LEU A 84 8.16 20.31 -8.12
C LEU A 84 8.38 20.94 -6.75
N LEU A 85 8.25 20.14 -5.68
CA LEU A 85 8.66 20.50 -4.34
C LEU A 85 10.02 19.85 -4.05
N GLU A 86 10.84 20.50 -3.26
CA GLU A 86 12.23 20.08 -3.00
C GLU A 86 12.51 20.08 -1.50
N VAL A 87 13.13 19.01 -1.02
CA VAL A 87 13.81 18.97 0.28
C VAL A 87 15.23 18.45 0.09
N PRO A 88 16.21 18.84 0.93
CA PRO A 88 17.58 18.42 0.77
C PRO A 88 17.75 16.91 0.80
N GLY A 89 18.44 16.36 -0.19
CA GLY A 89 18.80 14.93 -0.25
C GLY A 89 17.74 14.00 -0.86
N ALA A 90 16.54 14.51 -1.15
CA ALA A 90 15.42 13.73 -1.70
C ALA A 90 15.25 13.90 -3.22
N PRO A 91 14.64 12.93 -3.91
CA PRO A 91 14.02 13.13 -5.22
C PRO A 91 12.91 14.19 -5.14
N PRO A 92 12.64 14.97 -6.21
CA PRO A 92 11.57 15.96 -6.18
C PRO A 92 10.20 15.29 -5.96
N LEU A 93 9.35 15.88 -5.14
CA LEU A 93 7.94 15.51 -5.07
C LEU A 93 7.15 16.30 -6.13
N VAL A 94 6.33 15.64 -6.95
CA VAL A 94 5.46 16.35 -7.89
C VAL A 94 4.16 16.73 -7.17
N TYR A 95 3.95 18.02 -7.02
CA TYR A 95 2.76 18.62 -6.43
C TYR A 95 1.88 19.22 -7.51
N GLY A 96 0.56 19.06 -7.39
CA GLY A 96 -0.40 19.69 -8.29
C GLY A 96 -1.71 20.03 -7.61
N THR A 97 -2.41 21.06 -8.11
CA THR A 97 -3.77 21.39 -7.66
C THR A 97 -4.69 21.63 -8.82
N LEU A 98 -5.93 21.18 -8.68
CA LEU A 98 -7.05 21.53 -9.56
C LEU A 98 -8.19 22.06 -8.70
N THR A 99 -8.43 23.36 -8.78
CA THR A 99 -9.53 24.01 -8.05
C THR A 99 -10.80 23.96 -8.87
N VAL A 100 -11.88 23.48 -8.28
CA VAL A 100 -13.19 23.33 -8.91
C VAL A 100 -14.16 24.35 -8.30
N PRO A 101 -14.73 25.27 -9.09
CA PRO A 101 -15.68 26.27 -8.59
C PRO A 101 -16.88 25.61 -7.90
N GLY A 102 -17.14 26.01 -6.64
CA GLY A 102 -18.27 25.51 -5.85
C GLY A 102 -18.02 24.16 -5.18
N ALA A 103 -16.85 23.53 -5.35
CA ALA A 103 -16.49 22.34 -4.59
C ALA A 103 -16.25 22.68 -3.11
N THR A 104 -16.81 21.86 -2.24
CA THR A 104 -16.65 21.95 -0.77
C THR A 104 -15.79 20.83 -0.22
N ARG A 105 -15.39 19.87 -1.05
CA ARG A 105 -14.54 18.74 -0.71
C ARG A 105 -13.24 18.84 -1.49
N THR A 106 -12.13 18.46 -0.86
CA THR A 106 -10.82 18.33 -1.49
C THR A 106 -10.33 16.91 -1.34
N LEU A 107 -10.04 16.26 -2.48
CA LEU A 107 -9.44 14.92 -2.54
C LEU A 107 -7.94 15.05 -2.75
N GLY A 108 -7.17 14.36 -1.92
CA GLY A 108 -5.76 14.11 -2.18
C GLY A 108 -5.60 12.89 -3.09
N VAL A 109 -4.73 12.96 -4.05
CA VAL A 109 -4.33 11.87 -4.94
C VAL A 109 -2.86 11.58 -4.69
N TYR A 110 -2.58 10.41 -4.15
CA TYR A 110 -1.23 9.90 -3.96
C TYR A 110 -0.93 8.83 -5.01
N VAL A 111 0.23 8.94 -5.64
CA VAL A 111 0.85 7.96 -6.54
C VAL A 111 2.34 8.05 -6.32
N HIS A 112 3.10 6.98 -6.49
CA HIS A 112 4.54 7.12 -6.61
C HIS A 112 5.00 6.97 -8.06
N TYR A 113 6.14 7.56 -8.39
CA TYR A 113 6.64 7.55 -9.76
C TYR A 113 8.06 6.96 -9.87
N ASP A 114 8.67 6.60 -8.75
CA ASP A 114 9.89 5.81 -8.73
C ASP A 114 9.56 4.32 -8.94
N GLY A 115 10.58 3.51 -9.06
CA GLY A 115 10.47 2.06 -9.23
C GLY A 115 11.65 1.35 -8.61
N GLN A 116 11.47 0.07 -8.32
CA GLN A 116 12.50 -0.81 -7.78
C GLN A 116 13.75 -0.82 -8.67
N PRO A 117 14.94 -0.93 -8.08
CA PRO A 117 16.17 -1.19 -8.81
C PRO A 117 16.03 -2.41 -9.73
N VAL A 118 16.69 -2.35 -10.87
CA VAL A 118 16.63 -3.40 -11.90
C VAL A 118 17.97 -4.08 -12.08
N ASN A 119 17.95 -5.40 -12.30
CA ASN A 119 19.06 -6.15 -12.87
C ASN A 119 18.69 -6.52 -14.32
N PRO A 120 19.21 -5.82 -15.35
CA PRO A 120 18.80 -6.04 -16.74
C PRO A 120 19.03 -7.48 -17.24
N GLU A 121 19.94 -8.25 -16.61
CA GLU A 121 20.24 -9.63 -17.00
C GLU A 121 19.09 -10.61 -16.65
N GLU A 122 18.20 -10.23 -15.75
CA GLU A 122 17.03 -11.02 -15.33
C GLU A 122 15.80 -10.76 -16.19
N TRP A 123 15.81 -9.67 -17.00
CA TRP A 123 14.66 -9.25 -17.80
C TRP A 123 14.67 -9.88 -19.20
N SER A 124 13.51 -10.23 -19.70
CA SER A 124 13.35 -10.74 -21.07
C SER A 124 13.62 -9.66 -22.14
N HIS A 125 13.56 -8.37 -21.77
CA HIS A 125 13.86 -7.19 -22.59
C HIS A 125 14.33 -6.06 -21.67
N ALA A 126 14.89 -4.97 -22.23
CA ALA A 126 15.40 -3.88 -21.40
C ALA A 126 14.30 -3.28 -20.52
N PRO A 127 14.51 -3.09 -19.20
CA PRO A 127 13.48 -2.73 -18.23
C PRO A 127 12.75 -1.41 -18.53
N PHE A 128 13.39 -0.48 -19.24
CA PHE A 128 12.85 0.82 -19.62
C PHE A 128 12.60 0.95 -21.13
N GLU A 129 12.50 -0.18 -21.84
CA GLU A 129 12.05 -0.28 -23.23
C GLU A 129 10.68 -0.96 -23.29
N PRO A 130 9.58 -0.21 -23.10
CA PRO A 130 8.24 -0.78 -22.96
C PRO A 130 7.88 -1.64 -24.15
N THR A 131 7.57 -2.90 -23.90
CA THR A 131 7.25 -3.88 -24.94
C THR A 131 5.82 -4.39 -24.75
N LEU A 132 5.01 -4.26 -25.81
CA LEU A 132 3.63 -4.76 -25.80
C LEU A 132 3.62 -6.24 -26.22
N TYR A 133 2.87 -7.05 -25.47
CA TYR A 133 2.62 -8.46 -25.76
C TYR A 133 1.13 -8.70 -25.99
N THR A 134 0.78 -9.69 -26.79
CA THR A 134 -0.62 -10.04 -27.09
C THR A 134 -1.39 -10.53 -25.86
N ARG A 135 -0.70 -11.06 -24.85
CA ARG A 135 -1.20 -11.54 -23.53
C ARG A 135 -0.02 -11.74 -22.57
N ALA A 136 -0.26 -12.37 -21.42
CA ALA A 136 0.81 -12.75 -20.50
C ALA A 136 1.87 -13.63 -21.19
N MET A 137 3.15 -13.40 -20.88
CA MET A 137 4.26 -14.23 -21.40
C MET A 137 4.07 -15.70 -21.00
N GLU A 138 3.63 -15.95 -19.76
CA GLU A 138 3.36 -17.27 -19.20
C GLU A 138 2.20 -18.00 -19.91
N ALA A 139 1.38 -17.26 -20.66
CA ALA A 139 0.29 -17.75 -21.49
C ALA A 139 0.65 -17.74 -23.00
N ASP A 140 1.93 -17.90 -23.33
CA ASP A 140 2.46 -17.85 -24.70
C ASP A 140 2.23 -16.51 -25.42
N GLY A 141 2.20 -15.39 -24.70
CA GLY A 141 2.14 -14.05 -25.25
C GLY A 141 3.30 -13.77 -26.21
N GLN A 142 3.02 -13.08 -27.32
CA GLN A 142 4.04 -12.72 -28.32
C GLN A 142 4.25 -11.22 -28.35
N PRO A 143 5.49 -10.73 -28.45
CA PRO A 143 5.77 -9.31 -28.58
C PRO A 143 5.18 -8.77 -29.89
N VAL A 144 4.56 -7.60 -29.82
CA VAL A 144 3.96 -6.91 -30.96
C VAL A 144 4.37 -5.44 -30.94
N ALA A 145 4.32 -4.80 -32.10
CA ALA A 145 4.56 -3.36 -32.20
C ALA A 145 3.49 -2.59 -31.43
N LEU A 146 3.87 -1.42 -30.89
CA LEU A 146 2.90 -0.49 -30.32
C LEU A 146 1.85 -0.12 -31.36
N PRO A 147 0.58 0.06 -30.96
CA PRO A 147 -0.53 0.23 -31.90
C PRO A 147 -0.39 1.52 -32.72
N ALA A 148 -0.70 1.45 -34.01
CA ALA A 148 -0.76 2.61 -34.89
C ALA A 148 -2.01 3.46 -34.59
N ASP A 149 -2.05 4.71 -35.10
CA ASP A 149 -3.18 5.60 -34.91
C ASP A 149 -4.49 4.96 -35.37
N GLY A 150 -5.51 5.05 -34.50
CA GLY A 150 -6.84 4.51 -34.76
C GLY A 150 -6.97 2.99 -34.67
N ALA A 151 -5.89 2.28 -34.33
CA ALA A 151 -5.98 0.84 -34.10
C ALA A 151 -6.68 0.56 -32.75
N ALA A 152 -7.59 -0.41 -32.73
CA ALA A 152 -8.13 -0.96 -31.49
C ALA A 152 -7.05 -1.77 -30.78
N VAL A 153 -7.06 -1.74 -29.45
CA VAL A 153 -6.11 -2.47 -28.61
C VAL A 153 -6.82 -3.63 -27.91
N ASP A 154 -6.28 -4.83 -28.04
CA ASP A 154 -6.81 -5.99 -27.33
C ASP A 154 -6.66 -5.75 -25.80
N PRO A 155 -7.76 -5.77 -25.01
CA PRO A 155 -7.71 -5.59 -23.57
C PRO A 155 -6.85 -6.63 -22.84
N GLU A 156 -6.65 -7.82 -23.42
CA GLU A 156 -5.81 -8.87 -22.85
C GLU A 156 -4.32 -8.68 -23.14
N SER A 157 -3.96 -7.74 -24.01
CA SER A 157 -2.57 -7.34 -24.22
C SER A 157 -1.95 -6.85 -22.91
N ARG A 158 -0.62 -7.05 -22.79
CA ARG A 158 0.15 -6.57 -21.64
C ARG A 158 1.33 -5.73 -22.08
N ILE A 159 1.57 -4.62 -21.39
CA ILE A 159 2.77 -3.83 -21.56
C ILE A 159 3.76 -4.19 -20.45
N TYR A 160 4.97 -4.56 -20.86
CA TYR A 160 6.05 -4.97 -19.98
C TYR A 160 7.09 -3.87 -19.89
N ALA A 161 7.34 -3.39 -18.70
CA ALA A 161 8.41 -2.47 -18.33
C ALA A 161 8.46 -2.29 -16.81
N ARG A 162 9.57 -1.81 -16.25
CA ARG A 162 9.62 -1.39 -14.85
C ARG A 162 8.62 -0.27 -14.60
N SER A 163 7.90 -0.36 -13.48
CA SER A 163 6.82 0.53 -13.02
C SER A 163 5.56 0.50 -13.89
N ALA A 164 5.39 -0.55 -14.71
CA ALA A 164 4.16 -0.70 -15.48
C ALA A 164 2.93 -0.93 -14.59
N GLY A 165 3.07 -1.74 -13.54
CA GLY A 165 2.04 -1.98 -12.53
C GLY A 165 2.23 -1.12 -11.28
N ASP A 166 3.49 -0.88 -10.91
CA ASP A 166 3.93 -0.30 -9.65
C ASP A 166 4.95 0.83 -9.88
N ASP A 167 4.54 2.12 -10.03
CA ASP A 167 3.16 2.64 -9.91
C ASP A 167 2.87 3.75 -10.96
N LYS A 168 3.35 3.59 -12.21
CA LYS A 168 3.09 4.57 -13.28
C LYS A 168 1.72 4.38 -13.96
N ALA A 169 1.07 3.22 -13.81
CA ALA A 169 -0.25 2.96 -14.38
C ALA A 169 -1.32 3.96 -13.92
N PRO A 170 -1.42 4.34 -12.63
CA PRO A 170 -2.36 5.35 -12.19
C PRO A 170 -2.15 6.72 -12.83
N ILE A 171 -0.89 7.12 -13.05
CA ILE A 171 -0.57 8.38 -13.74
C ILE A 171 -1.10 8.31 -15.19
N ALA A 172 -0.83 7.18 -15.88
CA ALA A 172 -1.31 6.96 -17.24
C ALA A 172 -2.84 6.89 -17.34
N ALA A 173 -3.54 6.52 -16.26
CA ALA A 173 -5.00 6.47 -16.21
C ALA A 173 -5.64 7.82 -15.88
N ILE A 174 -5.07 8.61 -14.96
CA ILE A 174 -5.69 9.86 -14.52
C ILE A 174 -5.54 10.98 -15.53
N LEU A 175 -4.44 11.02 -16.28
CA LEU A 175 -4.19 12.03 -17.30
C LEU A 175 -5.28 12.05 -18.41
N PRO A 176 -5.66 10.91 -19.03
CA PRO A 176 -6.74 10.89 -20.01
C PRO A 176 -8.12 11.22 -19.41
N VAL A 177 -8.38 10.89 -18.14
CA VAL A 177 -9.63 11.31 -17.47
C VAL A 177 -9.72 12.83 -17.40
N LEU A 178 -8.66 13.51 -16.95
CA LEU A 178 -8.62 14.96 -16.86
C LEU A 178 -8.67 15.62 -18.25
N ARG A 179 -8.03 15.03 -19.26
CA ARG A 179 -8.07 15.47 -20.65
C ARG A 179 -9.50 15.37 -21.22
N ALA A 180 -10.16 14.21 -21.02
CA ALA A 180 -11.54 13.99 -21.42
C ALA A 180 -12.52 14.99 -20.77
N PHE A 181 -12.35 15.25 -19.48
CA PHE A 181 -13.18 16.23 -18.75
C PHE A 181 -13.00 17.64 -19.29
N ARG A 182 -11.76 18.04 -19.54
CA ARG A 182 -11.46 19.35 -20.11
C ARG A 182 -12.06 19.54 -21.51
N GLU A 183 -11.97 18.54 -22.37
CA GLU A 183 -12.48 18.60 -23.74
C GLU A 183 -14.01 18.58 -23.79
N SER A 184 -14.66 17.84 -22.90
CA SER A 184 -16.13 17.73 -22.86
C SER A 184 -16.82 18.81 -22.01
N GLY A 185 -16.06 19.57 -21.20
CA GLY A 185 -16.62 20.53 -20.25
C GLY A 185 -17.17 19.88 -18.96
N VAL A 186 -16.98 18.57 -18.76
CA VAL A 186 -17.26 17.93 -17.47
C VAL A 186 -16.24 18.41 -16.46
N THR A 187 -16.68 18.69 -15.23
CA THR A 187 -15.80 19.10 -14.12
C THR A 187 -15.84 18.07 -13.01
N PRO A 188 -14.72 17.78 -12.35
CA PRO A 188 -14.72 17.03 -11.10
C PRO A 188 -15.67 17.67 -10.07
N THR A 189 -16.18 16.89 -9.16
CA THR A 189 -17.05 17.37 -8.07
C THR A 189 -16.27 17.84 -6.84
N SER A 190 -14.95 17.67 -6.83
CA SER A 190 -14.05 18.02 -5.72
C SER A 190 -12.84 18.78 -6.22
N ASN A 191 -12.26 19.62 -5.37
CA ASN A 191 -10.89 20.07 -5.58
C ASN A 191 -9.94 18.86 -5.53
N LEU A 192 -8.84 18.92 -6.26
CA LEU A 192 -7.82 17.86 -6.26
C LEU A 192 -6.49 18.44 -5.80
N VAL A 193 -5.79 17.67 -4.96
CA VAL A 193 -4.41 17.89 -4.56
C VAL A 193 -3.62 16.65 -4.92
N PHE A 194 -2.62 16.79 -5.78
CA PHE A 194 -1.74 15.69 -6.20
C PHE A 194 -0.45 15.71 -5.38
N LEU A 195 -0.08 14.56 -4.88
CA LEU A 195 1.20 14.25 -4.25
C LEU A 195 1.78 13.02 -4.93
N LEU A 196 2.80 13.22 -5.79
CA LEU A 196 3.47 12.09 -6.42
C LEU A 196 4.87 11.97 -5.83
N ASP A 197 5.09 10.84 -5.15
CA ASP A 197 6.34 10.51 -4.44
C ASP A 197 7.38 9.93 -5.40
N GLY A 198 8.64 10.24 -5.22
CA GLY A 198 9.74 9.78 -6.06
C GLY A 198 10.71 8.84 -5.34
N GLU A 199 10.35 8.34 -4.16
CA GLU A 199 11.20 7.45 -3.37
C GLU A 199 10.40 6.44 -2.53
N GLU A 200 9.17 6.10 -2.96
CA GLU A 200 8.30 5.14 -2.25
C GLU A 200 8.98 3.78 -2.12
N GLU A 201 9.56 3.29 -3.19
CA GLU A 201 10.25 2.01 -3.28
C GLU A 201 11.54 1.93 -2.42
N ALA A 202 12.05 3.09 -2.00
CA ALA A 202 13.09 3.20 -0.99
C ALA A 202 12.53 3.35 0.44
N GLY A 203 11.21 3.27 0.62
CA GLY A 203 10.48 3.42 1.89
C GLY A 203 10.16 4.87 2.27
N SER A 204 10.10 5.78 1.30
CA SER A 204 9.77 7.21 1.47
C SER A 204 10.52 7.90 2.63
N PRO A 205 11.86 7.83 2.71
CA PRO A 205 12.59 8.30 3.89
C PRO A 205 12.42 9.81 4.15
N HIS A 206 12.13 10.61 3.10
CA HIS A 206 11.96 12.05 3.23
C HIS A 206 10.49 12.51 3.17
N LEU A 207 9.52 11.61 2.96
CA LEU A 207 8.11 11.99 2.84
C LEU A 207 7.62 12.77 4.08
N ARG A 208 7.99 12.34 5.29
CA ARG A 208 7.70 13.09 6.52
C ARG A 208 8.19 14.54 6.42
N GLN A 209 9.41 14.74 5.95
CA GLN A 209 10.01 16.08 5.82
C GLN A 209 9.23 16.92 4.79
N TYR A 210 8.78 16.34 3.68
CA TYR A 210 7.90 17.01 2.71
C TYR A 210 6.57 17.42 3.34
N LEU A 211 5.92 16.50 4.05
CA LEU A 211 4.63 16.76 4.69
C LEU A 211 4.71 17.86 5.75
N GLU A 212 5.79 17.90 6.52
CA GLU A 212 6.02 18.93 7.55
C GLU A 212 6.44 20.27 6.95
N THR A 213 7.33 20.26 5.93
CA THR A 213 7.85 21.50 5.30
C THR A 213 6.78 22.26 4.54
N TYR A 214 5.86 21.53 3.90
CA TYR A 214 4.81 22.11 3.04
C TYR A 214 3.41 21.86 3.62
N ARG A 215 3.28 21.86 4.94
CA ARG A 215 2.06 21.49 5.66
C ARG A 215 0.80 22.17 5.13
N GLU A 216 0.90 23.46 4.82
CA GLU A 216 -0.21 24.27 4.33
C GLU A 216 -0.79 23.81 2.98
N LEU A 217 -0.02 23.02 2.21
CA LEU A 217 -0.48 22.46 0.93
C LEU A 217 -1.41 21.26 1.13
N TRP A 218 -1.26 20.56 2.25
CA TRP A 218 -1.98 19.32 2.56
C TRP A 218 -3.18 19.54 3.49
N ASP A 219 -3.18 20.60 4.28
CA ASP A 219 -4.24 20.93 5.24
C ASP A 219 -5.65 20.98 4.62
N PRO A 220 -5.86 21.44 3.37
CA PRO A 220 -7.18 21.44 2.74
C PRO A 220 -7.75 20.05 2.38
N VAL A 221 -6.93 19.00 2.40
CA VAL A 221 -7.36 17.67 1.96
C VAL A 221 -8.26 17.01 2.99
N ASP A 222 -9.44 16.54 2.57
CA ASP A 222 -10.42 15.85 3.42
C ASP A 222 -10.20 14.34 3.45
N LEU A 223 -9.72 13.75 2.33
CA LEU A 223 -9.52 12.32 2.12
C LEU A 223 -8.42 12.10 1.09
N TRP A 224 -7.51 11.18 1.36
CA TRP A 224 -6.49 10.73 0.42
C TRP A 224 -6.92 9.47 -0.34
N LEU A 225 -6.82 9.51 -1.65
CA LEU A 225 -6.91 8.36 -2.54
C LEU A 225 -5.49 7.93 -2.90
N PHE A 226 -5.11 6.74 -2.48
CA PHE A 226 -3.85 6.11 -2.86
C PHE A 226 -4.12 5.23 -4.05
N PHE A 227 -3.40 5.42 -5.12
CA PHE A 227 -3.54 4.62 -6.33
C PHE A 227 -2.32 3.72 -6.46
N ASP A 228 -2.22 2.70 -5.62
CA ASP A 228 -1.03 1.87 -5.49
C ASP A 228 -1.41 0.40 -5.26
N GLY A 229 -0.63 -0.50 -5.85
CA GLY A 229 -0.74 -1.94 -5.68
C GLY A 229 -1.70 -2.66 -6.63
N PRO A 230 -1.74 -4.00 -6.52
CA PRO A 230 -2.53 -4.83 -7.40
C PRO A 230 -3.99 -4.97 -6.96
N ALA A 231 -4.85 -5.31 -7.92
CA ALA A 231 -6.19 -5.83 -7.68
C ALA A 231 -6.15 -7.09 -6.79
N HIS A 232 -7.30 -7.49 -6.26
CA HIS A 232 -7.39 -8.70 -5.44
C HIS A 232 -6.93 -9.95 -6.22
N GLN A 233 -6.30 -10.90 -5.53
CA GLN A 233 -5.77 -12.14 -6.14
C GLN A 233 -6.82 -12.97 -6.90
N SER A 234 -8.10 -12.78 -6.63
CA SER A 234 -9.20 -13.36 -7.43
C SER A 234 -9.41 -12.66 -8.78
N GLY A 235 -8.60 -11.66 -9.14
CA GLY A 235 -8.77 -10.82 -10.33
C GLY A 235 -9.87 -9.76 -10.20
N ARG A 236 -10.57 -9.69 -9.07
CA ARG A 236 -11.64 -8.71 -8.80
C ARG A 236 -11.04 -7.37 -8.37
N PRO A 237 -11.69 -6.23 -8.68
CA PRO A 237 -11.30 -4.94 -8.15
C PRO A 237 -11.41 -4.93 -6.63
N GLN A 238 -10.51 -4.18 -5.97
CA GLN A 238 -10.56 -4.03 -4.52
C GLN A 238 -10.36 -2.58 -4.07
N LEU A 239 -10.84 -2.30 -2.87
CA LEU A 239 -10.43 -1.15 -2.07
C LEU A 239 -9.81 -1.65 -0.78
N THR A 240 -8.76 -0.98 -0.32
CA THR A 240 -8.14 -1.32 0.95
C THR A 240 -8.08 -0.09 1.86
N PHE A 241 -8.27 -0.29 3.16
CA PHE A 241 -8.47 0.78 4.14
C PHE A 241 -7.37 0.84 5.19
N GLY A 242 -6.37 -0.03 5.07
CA GLY A 242 -5.28 -0.12 6.01
C GLY A 242 -4.09 -0.89 5.47
N VAL A 243 -2.96 -0.69 6.13
CA VAL A 243 -1.70 -1.41 5.91
C VAL A 243 -1.08 -1.75 7.25
N ARG A 244 -0.30 -2.81 7.29
CA ARG A 244 0.42 -3.18 8.51
C ARG A 244 1.62 -2.27 8.72
N GLY A 245 1.96 -2.02 9.99
CA GLY A 245 3.25 -1.50 10.38
C GLY A 245 4.31 -2.61 10.42
N THR A 246 5.55 -2.22 10.61
CA THR A 246 6.67 -3.16 10.68
C THR A 246 7.72 -2.70 11.65
N MET A 247 8.39 -3.66 12.29
CA MET A 247 9.64 -3.44 13.02
C MET A 247 10.52 -4.68 12.97
N GLY A 248 11.84 -4.47 13.12
CA GLY A 248 12.81 -5.55 13.12
C GLY A 248 13.73 -5.51 14.33
N MET A 249 14.00 -6.68 14.93
CA MET A 249 14.93 -6.82 16.05
C MET A 249 15.90 -7.96 15.80
N GLN A 250 17.08 -7.89 16.43
CA GLN A 250 17.99 -9.03 16.52
C GLN A 250 18.23 -9.38 17.99
N VAL A 251 18.27 -10.68 18.25
CA VAL A 251 18.55 -11.23 19.58
C VAL A 251 19.72 -12.20 19.46
N THR A 252 20.83 -11.92 20.15
CA THR A 252 22.00 -12.80 20.23
C THR A 252 22.13 -13.31 21.65
N VAL A 253 22.18 -14.62 21.85
CA VAL A 253 22.49 -15.25 23.14
C VAL A 253 23.94 -15.70 23.16
N TYR A 254 24.57 -15.68 24.33
CA TYR A 254 25.99 -15.94 24.52
C TYR A 254 26.24 -17.17 25.40
N GLY A 255 27.23 -17.96 24.98
CA GLY A 255 27.86 -19.02 25.75
C GLY A 255 29.30 -18.66 26.18
N ALA A 256 30.26 -19.49 25.83
CA ALA A 256 31.67 -19.25 26.10
C ALA A 256 32.20 -18.04 25.29
N VAL A 257 33.38 -17.52 25.63
CA VAL A 257 34.01 -16.38 24.93
C VAL A 257 34.53 -16.71 23.52
N ARG A 258 34.61 -17.99 23.20
CA ARG A 258 35.01 -18.50 21.88
C ARG A 258 34.34 -19.84 21.63
N ASN A 259 34.33 -20.27 20.38
CA ASN A 259 33.90 -21.62 20.00
C ASN A 259 34.76 -22.66 20.74
N LEU A 260 34.11 -23.70 21.26
CA LEU A 260 34.78 -24.78 21.99
C LEU A 260 34.67 -26.08 21.21
N HIS A 261 35.67 -26.95 21.34
CA HIS A 261 35.64 -28.27 20.73
C HIS A 261 34.51 -29.13 21.36
N SER A 262 33.52 -29.58 20.57
CA SER A 262 32.35 -30.28 21.10
C SER A 262 32.67 -31.61 21.82
N GLY A 263 33.71 -32.32 21.37
CA GLY A 263 34.18 -33.55 22.01
C GLY A 263 34.77 -33.33 23.40
N HIS A 264 35.27 -32.14 23.70
CA HIS A 264 35.86 -31.82 25.01
C HIS A 264 34.92 -31.09 25.95
N TYR A 265 33.98 -30.30 25.39
CA TYR A 265 33.16 -29.38 26.19
C TYR A 265 31.65 -29.59 25.98
N GLY A 266 31.23 -30.54 25.11
CA GLY A 266 29.82 -30.94 24.98
C GLY A 266 29.29 -31.50 26.32
N ASN A 267 28.01 -31.37 26.57
CA ASN A 267 27.34 -31.68 27.87
C ASN A 267 27.84 -30.86 29.08
N TRP A 268 28.72 -29.87 28.87
CA TRP A 268 29.25 -29.02 29.93
C TRP A 268 29.10 -27.54 29.62
N ALA A 269 29.51 -27.10 28.43
CA ALA A 269 29.32 -25.72 27.99
C ALA A 269 27.88 -25.54 27.47
N PRO A 270 27.25 -24.34 27.66
CA PRO A 270 25.93 -24.06 27.12
C PRO A 270 25.90 -24.21 25.62
N ASP A 271 24.90 -24.95 25.10
CA ASP A 271 24.61 -25.09 23.67
C ASP A 271 23.79 -23.91 23.21
N THR A 272 24.45 -22.88 22.68
CA THR A 272 23.82 -21.60 22.37
C THR A 272 22.72 -21.69 21.31
N PRO A 273 22.78 -22.53 20.25
CA PRO A 273 21.66 -22.78 19.35
C PRO A 273 20.41 -23.26 20.08
N LEU A 274 20.54 -24.21 21.00
CA LEU A 274 19.41 -24.73 21.76
C LEU A 274 18.88 -23.71 22.77
N VAL A 275 19.76 -22.94 23.41
CA VAL A 275 19.40 -21.84 24.34
C VAL A 275 18.60 -20.76 23.59
N LEU A 276 19.01 -20.41 22.36
CA LEU A 276 18.27 -19.47 21.53
C LEU A 276 16.91 -20.06 21.11
N ALA A 277 16.87 -21.31 20.68
CA ALA A 277 15.63 -21.98 20.28
C ALA A 277 14.59 -22.02 21.41
N ASP A 278 15.05 -22.30 22.66
CA ASP A 278 14.20 -22.28 23.85
C ASP A 278 13.63 -20.88 24.12
N LEU A 279 14.47 -19.83 24.03
CA LEU A 279 14.01 -18.45 24.16
C LEU A 279 12.97 -18.09 23.09
N LEU A 280 13.20 -18.45 21.81
CA LEU A 280 12.26 -18.18 20.73
C LEU A 280 10.95 -18.96 20.89
N ARG A 281 11.04 -20.24 21.33
CA ARG A 281 9.86 -21.06 21.63
C ARG A 281 9.01 -20.48 22.76
N SER A 282 9.64 -19.80 23.73
CA SER A 282 8.91 -19.11 24.79
C SER A 282 8.13 -17.89 24.29
N MET A 283 8.52 -17.30 23.15
CA MET A 283 7.87 -16.10 22.58
C MET A 283 6.67 -16.43 21.68
N LYS A 284 6.66 -17.61 21.05
CA LYS A 284 5.63 -17.97 20.08
C LYS A 284 5.33 -19.45 20.10
N ASP A 285 4.05 -19.82 20.04
CA ASP A 285 3.64 -21.20 19.79
C ASP A 285 3.78 -21.54 18.30
N PRO A 286 4.58 -22.56 17.95
CA PRO A 286 4.86 -22.88 16.53
C PRO A 286 3.68 -23.52 15.79
N TYR A 287 2.62 -23.97 16.47
CA TYR A 287 1.49 -24.64 15.88
C TYR A 287 0.27 -23.72 15.75
N THR A 288 -0.03 -22.96 16.81
CA THR A 288 -1.13 -22.01 16.81
C THR A 288 -0.73 -20.65 16.22
N GLY A 289 0.57 -20.37 16.13
CA GLY A 289 1.08 -19.06 15.73
C GLY A 289 0.79 -17.96 16.75
N GLU A 290 0.31 -18.30 17.96
CA GLU A 290 0.08 -17.35 19.03
C GLU A 290 1.40 -16.81 19.58
N VAL A 291 1.48 -15.48 19.71
CA VAL A 291 2.63 -14.83 20.36
C VAL A 291 2.40 -14.81 21.86
N LEU A 292 3.31 -15.46 22.60
CA LEU A 292 3.22 -15.69 24.04
C LEU A 292 3.87 -14.55 24.87
N VAL A 293 4.29 -13.49 24.21
CA VAL A 293 4.80 -12.28 24.87
C VAL A 293 3.62 -11.58 25.55
N GLU A 294 3.70 -11.41 26.87
CA GLU A 294 2.64 -10.79 27.67
C GLU A 294 2.32 -9.38 27.16
N GLY A 295 1.04 -9.06 26.96
CA GLY A 295 0.58 -7.77 26.46
C GLY A 295 0.70 -7.58 24.95
N PHE A 296 1.18 -8.57 24.19
CA PHE A 296 1.43 -8.42 22.75
C PHE A 296 0.21 -8.00 21.92
N TYR A 297 -0.99 -8.37 22.38
CA TYR A 297 -2.26 -8.08 21.72
C TYR A 297 -3.07 -6.95 22.37
N ASP A 298 -2.64 -6.44 23.55
CA ASP A 298 -3.48 -5.57 24.41
C ASP A 298 -3.81 -4.21 23.78
N THR A 299 -2.93 -3.70 22.90
CA THR A 299 -3.10 -2.41 22.26
C THR A 299 -3.74 -2.50 20.87
N VAL A 300 -4.15 -3.69 20.44
CA VAL A 300 -4.82 -3.87 19.14
C VAL A 300 -6.14 -3.11 19.12
N GLU A 301 -6.28 -2.18 18.19
CA GLU A 301 -7.53 -1.47 17.99
C GLU A 301 -8.58 -2.41 17.35
N PRO A 302 -9.73 -2.62 18.00
CA PRO A 302 -10.74 -3.56 17.52
C PRO A 302 -11.30 -3.13 16.16
N LEU A 303 -11.75 -4.11 15.38
CA LEU A 303 -12.44 -3.87 14.11
C LEU A 303 -13.86 -3.35 14.36
N GLY A 304 -14.31 -2.39 13.56
CA GLY A 304 -15.69 -1.92 13.51
C GLY A 304 -16.65 -2.97 12.91
N ALA A 305 -17.91 -2.62 12.81
CA ALA A 305 -18.91 -3.51 12.23
C ALA A 305 -18.70 -3.71 10.71
N GLU A 306 -18.37 -2.63 10.02
CA GLU A 306 -18.11 -2.60 8.58
C GLU A 306 -16.85 -3.42 8.22
N GLU A 307 -15.78 -3.29 9.00
CA GLU A 307 -14.54 -4.07 8.79
C GLU A 307 -14.80 -5.57 9.02
N ARG A 308 -15.55 -5.94 10.04
CA ARG A 308 -15.92 -7.35 10.28
C ARG A 308 -16.81 -7.90 9.15
N ALA A 309 -17.77 -7.11 8.67
CA ALA A 309 -18.60 -7.51 7.55
C ALA A 309 -17.80 -7.67 6.27
N ALA A 310 -16.83 -6.77 6.01
CA ALA A 310 -15.93 -6.85 4.87
C ALA A 310 -15.06 -8.12 4.93
N LEU A 311 -14.46 -8.43 6.09
CA LEU A 311 -13.69 -9.68 6.27
C LEU A 311 -14.54 -10.93 5.99
N ALA A 312 -15.77 -10.96 6.50
CA ALA A 312 -16.68 -12.09 6.29
C ALA A 312 -17.15 -12.24 4.83
N ALA A 313 -17.08 -11.17 4.03
CA ALA A 313 -17.43 -11.15 2.61
C ALA A 313 -16.26 -11.40 1.66
N LEU A 314 -15.03 -11.50 2.16
CA LEU A 314 -13.87 -11.79 1.32
C LEU A 314 -14.04 -13.12 0.60
N PRO A 315 -13.57 -13.22 -0.66
CA PRO A 315 -13.51 -14.50 -1.36
C PRO A 315 -12.73 -15.54 -0.55
N ALA A 316 -13.28 -16.74 -0.40
CA ALA A 316 -12.59 -17.87 0.21
C ALA A 316 -11.49 -18.35 -0.73
N TYR A 317 -10.22 -18.14 -0.38
CA TYR A 317 -9.06 -18.45 -1.21
C TYR A 317 -7.98 -19.23 -0.46
N ASP A 318 -8.11 -19.41 0.85
CA ASP A 318 -7.06 -20.01 1.69
C ASP A 318 -6.68 -21.43 1.27
N GLU A 319 -7.64 -22.24 0.84
CA GLU A 319 -7.37 -23.63 0.42
C GLU A 319 -6.62 -23.69 -0.92
N GLU A 320 -6.98 -22.81 -1.87
CA GLU A 320 -6.27 -22.66 -3.14
C GLU A 320 -4.84 -22.17 -2.90
N LEU A 321 -4.69 -21.15 -2.04
CA LEU A 321 -3.39 -20.59 -1.68
C LEU A 321 -2.49 -21.63 -0.99
N LYS A 322 -3.03 -22.43 -0.06
CA LYS A 322 -2.26 -23.53 0.56
C LYS A 322 -1.76 -24.53 -0.49
N LYS A 323 -2.58 -24.88 -1.47
CA LYS A 323 -2.19 -25.79 -2.57
C LYS A 323 -1.11 -25.18 -3.45
N GLU A 324 -1.26 -23.92 -3.84
CA GLU A 324 -0.28 -23.18 -4.64
C GLU A 324 1.08 -23.13 -3.94
N LEU A 325 1.08 -22.84 -2.63
CA LEU A 325 2.28 -22.76 -1.81
C LEU A 325 2.81 -24.13 -1.34
N GLY A 326 2.16 -25.24 -1.67
CA GLY A 326 2.54 -26.59 -1.24
C GLY A 326 2.41 -26.81 0.27
N MET A 327 1.47 -26.13 0.94
CA MET A 327 1.24 -26.18 2.37
C MET A 327 0.03 -27.06 2.69
N LEU A 328 0.15 -27.94 3.69
CA LEU A 328 -0.97 -28.75 4.19
C LEU A 328 -1.78 -28.04 5.29
N TRP A 329 -1.15 -27.18 6.04
CA TRP A 329 -1.74 -26.45 7.17
C TRP A 329 -1.16 -25.06 7.27
N SER A 330 -1.86 -24.16 7.97
CA SER A 330 -1.39 -22.80 8.30
C SER A 330 -1.46 -22.55 9.81
N GLU A 331 -0.65 -21.62 10.30
CA GLU A 331 -0.69 -21.21 11.72
C GLU A 331 -2.07 -20.65 12.07
N GLY A 332 -2.65 -21.12 13.18
CA GLY A 332 -3.88 -20.55 13.75
C GLY A 332 -5.17 -20.96 13.08
N GLU A 333 -5.18 -22.06 12.32
CA GLU A 333 -6.44 -22.63 11.82
C GLU A 333 -7.49 -22.81 12.95
N PRO A 334 -8.79 -22.55 12.66
CA PRO A 334 -9.40 -22.36 11.35
C PRO A 334 -9.48 -20.90 10.86
N ALA A 335 -8.77 -19.95 11.51
CA ALA A 335 -8.79 -18.56 11.08
C ALA A 335 -8.17 -18.39 9.68
N THR A 336 -8.80 -17.57 8.85
CA THR A 336 -8.33 -17.26 7.49
C THR A 336 -7.07 -16.38 7.51
N LEU A 337 -6.32 -16.34 6.40
CA LEU A 337 -5.19 -15.41 6.23
C LEU A 337 -5.62 -13.97 6.52
N ALA A 338 -6.76 -13.53 5.97
CA ALA A 338 -7.26 -12.18 6.14
C ALA A 338 -7.55 -11.85 7.62
N GLU A 339 -8.13 -12.77 8.38
CA GLU A 339 -8.34 -12.60 9.83
C GLU A 339 -7.00 -12.54 10.59
N ARG A 340 -6.03 -13.36 10.23
CA ARG A 340 -4.69 -13.36 10.84
C ARG A 340 -3.92 -12.09 10.56
N LEU A 341 -4.11 -11.47 9.40
CA LEU A 341 -3.50 -10.17 9.05
C LEU A 341 -4.02 -9.01 9.92
N MET A 342 -5.17 -9.16 10.56
CA MET A 342 -5.72 -8.16 11.50
C MET A 342 -5.09 -8.25 12.90
N LEU A 343 -4.18 -9.18 13.14
CA LEU A 343 -3.45 -9.33 14.39
C LEU A 343 -1.95 -9.05 14.19
N PRO A 344 -1.25 -8.53 15.21
CA PRO A 344 0.21 -8.41 15.14
C PRO A 344 0.84 -9.79 15.08
N SER A 345 1.99 -9.89 14.40
CA SER A 345 2.70 -11.16 14.27
C SER A 345 4.17 -11.02 14.60
N LEU A 346 4.76 -12.09 15.16
CA LEU A 346 6.19 -12.26 15.34
C LEU A 346 6.67 -13.41 14.45
N THR A 347 7.64 -13.11 13.59
CA THR A 347 8.23 -14.07 12.67
C THR A 347 9.73 -14.15 12.89
N ILE A 348 10.27 -15.36 13.00
CA ILE A 348 11.71 -15.60 13.02
C ILE A 348 12.17 -15.62 11.57
N ARG A 349 12.81 -14.53 11.10
CA ARG A 349 13.22 -14.35 9.70
C ARG A 349 14.53 -15.05 9.36
N GLY A 350 15.32 -15.37 10.38
CA GLY A 350 16.57 -16.08 10.21
C GLY A 350 17.22 -16.41 11.54
N MET A 351 18.03 -17.45 11.55
CA MET A 351 18.83 -17.88 12.69
C MET A 351 20.25 -18.22 12.21
N THR A 352 21.25 -17.90 13.02
CA THR A 352 22.65 -18.27 12.76
C THR A 352 23.37 -18.60 14.06
N ALA A 353 24.29 -19.58 14.00
CA ALA A 353 25.16 -19.95 15.12
C ALA A 353 26.51 -20.48 14.59
N ALA A 354 26.55 -21.71 14.10
CA ALA A 354 27.71 -22.33 13.45
C ALA A 354 27.34 -22.79 12.04
N ASN A 355 28.32 -23.25 11.29
CA ASN A 355 28.15 -23.73 9.93
C ASN A 355 27.53 -25.14 9.91
N THR A 356 26.80 -25.43 8.83
CA THR A 356 26.25 -26.76 8.50
C THR A 356 26.82 -27.27 7.16
N GLY A 357 26.47 -28.50 6.78
CA GLY A 357 26.91 -29.11 5.51
C GLY A 357 28.43 -29.27 5.46
N ALA A 358 29.04 -28.97 4.31
CA ALA A 358 30.48 -29.15 4.07
C ALA A 358 31.37 -28.24 4.94
N LEU A 359 30.82 -27.16 5.51
CA LEU A 359 31.54 -26.25 6.40
C LEU A 359 31.32 -26.57 7.89
N ALA A 360 30.59 -27.64 8.21
CA ALA A 360 30.32 -28.04 9.60
C ALA A 360 31.64 -28.41 10.31
N THR A 361 31.75 -27.98 11.57
CA THR A 361 32.90 -28.25 12.44
C THR A 361 32.44 -28.81 13.77
N ASN A 362 33.33 -29.53 14.50
CA ASN A 362 33.04 -30.11 15.80
C ASN A 362 33.12 -29.07 16.91
N VAL A 363 32.19 -28.09 16.93
CA VAL A 363 32.18 -26.99 17.88
C VAL A 363 30.90 -26.92 18.71
N VAL A 364 31.01 -26.40 19.94
CA VAL A 364 29.94 -25.76 20.69
C VAL A 364 30.05 -24.26 20.37
N PRO A 365 29.08 -23.65 19.69
CA PRO A 365 29.16 -22.23 19.30
C PRO A 365 29.17 -21.30 20.50
N ASN A 366 29.93 -20.22 20.41
CA ASN A 366 30.03 -19.22 21.47
C ASN A 366 28.81 -18.29 21.55
N GLU A 367 28.05 -18.21 20.47
CA GLU A 367 26.85 -17.38 20.36
C GLU A 367 25.87 -17.95 19.34
N ALA A 368 24.62 -17.54 19.43
CA ALA A 368 23.60 -17.77 18.41
C ALA A 368 22.71 -16.53 18.29
N THR A 369 22.35 -16.17 17.05
CA THR A 369 21.58 -14.97 16.75
C THR A 369 20.32 -15.32 15.99
N ALA A 370 19.19 -14.64 16.31
CA ALA A 370 17.97 -14.65 15.55
C ALA A 370 17.58 -13.24 15.09
N ALA A 371 17.08 -13.14 13.86
CA ALA A 371 16.43 -11.95 13.33
C ALA A 371 14.92 -12.10 13.47
N LEU A 372 14.29 -11.19 14.19
CA LEU A 372 12.85 -11.15 14.43
C LEU A 372 12.21 -10.09 13.53
N GLY A 373 11.13 -10.44 12.84
CA GLY A 373 10.25 -9.52 12.15
C GLY A 373 8.92 -9.44 12.90
N ILE A 374 8.48 -8.24 13.23
CA ILE A 374 7.21 -8.01 13.90
C ILE A 374 6.36 -7.15 12.96
N ARG A 375 5.20 -7.68 12.55
CA ARG A 375 4.20 -6.89 11.87
C ARG A 375 3.23 -6.31 12.88
N LEU A 376 2.95 -5.03 12.73
CA LEU A 376 2.11 -4.26 13.63
C LEU A 376 0.74 -4.04 13.00
N VAL A 377 -0.29 -3.90 13.84
CA VAL A 377 -1.64 -3.48 13.42
C VAL A 377 -2.03 -2.18 14.11
N LYS A 378 -3.12 -1.54 13.69
CA LYS A 378 -3.57 -0.27 14.30
C LYS A 378 -3.70 -0.41 15.81
N GLY A 379 -3.13 0.55 16.54
CA GLY A 379 -3.01 0.57 17.99
C GLY A 379 -1.65 0.10 18.53
N ASN A 380 -0.84 -0.61 17.72
CA ASN A 380 0.50 -1.00 18.14
C ASN A 380 1.52 0.11 17.89
N ASP A 381 2.25 0.52 18.92
CA ASP A 381 3.41 1.42 18.83
C ASP A 381 4.70 0.61 18.77
N PRO A 382 5.63 0.87 17.82
CA PRO A 382 6.88 0.09 17.71
C PRO A 382 7.75 0.09 18.96
N ALA A 383 7.85 1.23 19.67
CA ALA A 383 8.69 1.33 20.87
C ALA A 383 8.07 0.54 22.04
N HIS A 384 6.74 0.60 22.18
CA HIS A 384 6.00 -0.21 23.15
C HIS A 384 6.20 -1.71 22.88
N MET A 385 5.99 -2.16 21.65
CA MET A 385 6.14 -3.58 21.27
C MET A 385 7.56 -4.09 21.47
N ARG A 386 8.57 -3.27 21.18
CA ARG A 386 9.96 -3.56 21.55
C ARG A 386 10.11 -3.77 23.05
N GLY A 387 9.51 -2.87 23.85
CA GLY A 387 9.53 -2.96 25.32
C GLY A 387 8.95 -4.28 25.83
N LEU A 388 7.86 -4.77 25.25
CA LEU A 388 7.23 -6.04 25.61
C LEU A 388 8.15 -7.23 25.30
N VAL A 389 8.77 -7.27 24.12
CA VAL A 389 9.72 -8.34 23.75
C VAL A 389 10.93 -8.32 24.69
N GLU A 390 11.49 -7.16 25.00
CA GLU A 390 12.60 -7.05 25.96
C GLU A 390 12.19 -7.47 27.38
N ALA A 391 10.98 -7.11 27.81
CA ALA A 391 10.45 -7.54 29.11
C ALA A 391 10.29 -9.07 29.17
N HIS A 392 9.81 -9.69 28.07
CA HIS A 392 9.73 -11.14 27.95
C HIS A 392 11.11 -11.80 28.06
N ILE A 393 12.13 -11.28 27.34
CA ILE A 393 13.52 -11.78 27.40
C ILE A 393 14.03 -11.71 28.83
N ARG A 394 13.80 -10.60 29.57
CA ARG A 394 14.18 -10.48 30.99
C ARG A 394 13.42 -11.48 31.88
N LYS A 395 12.12 -11.70 31.61
CA LYS A 395 11.29 -12.69 32.32
C LYS A 395 11.84 -14.11 32.18
N GLN A 396 12.50 -14.42 31.03
CA GLN A 396 13.19 -15.69 30.81
C GLN A 396 14.59 -15.75 31.53
N GLY A 397 14.93 -14.74 32.30
CA GLY A 397 16.15 -14.69 33.12
C GLY A 397 17.36 -14.09 32.42
N TYR A 398 17.20 -13.48 31.25
CA TYR A 398 18.33 -12.89 30.53
C TYR A 398 18.64 -11.47 30.98
N HIS A 399 19.92 -11.19 31.16
CA HIS A 399 20.46 -9.84 31.25
C HIS A 399 20.61 -9.28 29.83
N ILE A 400 19.93 -8.16 29.52
CA ILE A 400 19.98 -7.54 28.20
C ILE A 400 21.15 -6.56 28.12
N VAL A 401 21.97 -6.71 27.10
CA VAL A 401 23.05 -5.80 26.72
C VAL A 401 22.78 -5.21 25.32
N ARG A 402 23.50 -4.12 24.96
CA ARG A 402 23.39 -3.47 23.64
C ARG A 402 24.61 -3.72 22.75
N GLU A 403 25.70 -4.12 23.36
CA GLU A 403 26.96 -4.48 22.74
C GLU A 403 27.39 -5.87 23.20
N ASP A 404 28.46 -6.41 22.63
CA ASP A 404 28.98 -7.72 23.05
C ASP A 404 29.45 -7.64 24.49
N PRO A 405 29.08 -8.63 25.32
CA PRO A 405 29.36 -8.60 26.76
C PRO A 405 30.88 -8.77 27.03
N ASP A 406 31.40 -7.90 27.86
CA ASP A 406 32.75 -8.03 28.40
C ASP A 406 32.88 -9.19 29.42
N MET A 407 34.10 -9.45 29.91
CA MET A 407 34.36 -10.54 30.86
C MET A 407 33.67 -10.34 32.20
N GLU A 408 33.55 -9.10 32.69
CA GLU A 408 32.86 -8.80 33.95
C GLU A 408 31.37 -9.15 33.83
N THR A 409 30.71 -8.72 32.76
CA THR A 409 29.31 -9.01 32.44
C THR A 409 29.09 -10.53 32.32
N ARG A 410 29.96 -11.24 31.59
CA ARG A 410 29.87 -12.70 31.40
C ARG A 410 30.01 -13.50 32.69
N LEU A 411 30.84 -13.05 33.62
CA LEU A 411 31.05 -13.72 34.92
C LEU A 411 29.99 -13.33 35.96
N ARG A 412 29.22 -12.30 35.71
CA ARG A 412 28.18 -11.79 36.59
C ARG A 412 26.79 -12.35 36.29
N TYR A 413 26.46 -12.58 35.04
CA TYR A 413 25.11 -12.98 34.59
C TYR A 413 25.16 -14.35 33.89
N GLU A 414 24.31 -15.26 34.36
CA GLU A 414 24.22 -16.63 33.84
C GLU A 414 23.68 -16.66 32.40
N LYS A 415 22.65 -15.84 32.10
CA LYS A 415 22.04 -15.72 30.79
C LYS A 415 22.18 -14.27 30.29
N ILE A 416 22.77 -14.10 29.12
CA ILE A 416 22.97 -12.78 28.50
C ILE A 416 22.37 -12.79 27.10
N ALA A 417 21.61 -11.73 26.79
CA ALA A 417 21.10 -11.50 25.45
C ALA A 417 21.47 -10.09 24.97
N LYS A 418 22.11 -9.99 23.82
CA LYS A 418 22.23 -8.72 23.11
C LYS A 418 20.98 -8.51 22.27
N VAL A 419 20.33 -7.36 22.48
CA VAL A 419 19.14 -6.98 21.71
C VAL A 419 19.44 -5.69 20.98
N THR A 420 19.36 -5.74 19.64
CA THR A 420 19.59 -4.59 18.77
C THR A 420 18.41 -4.40 17.80
N GLY A 421 18.37 -3.27 17.09
CA GLY A 421 17.24 -2.93 16.24
C GLY A 421 16.03 -2.43 17.04
N GLY A 422 14.84 -2.70 16.56
CA GLY A 422 13.56 -2.23 17.13
C GLY A 422 13.07 -0.92 16.51
N GLY A 423 13.72 -0.45 15.44
CA GLY A 423 13.19 0.60 14.59
C GLY A 423 12.08 0.07 13.66
N GLY A 424 11.17 0.95 13.27
CA GLY A 424 10.04 0.63 12.41
C GLY A 424 9.02 1.76 12.43
N TYR A 425 7.84 1.49 11.90
CA TYR A 425 6.73 2.44 11.87
C TYR A 425 5.39 1.73 12.14
N PRO A 426 4.39 2.47 12.68
CA PRO A 426 3.10 1.91 13.04
C PRO A 426 2.27 1.55 11.80
N ALA A 427 1.22 0.77 12.01
CA ALA A 427 0.19 0.50 11.03
C ALA A 427 -0.72 1.72 10.84
N ALA A 428 -1.29 1.83 9.65
CA ALA A 428 -2.34 2.80 9.34
C ALA A 428 -3.64 2.06 9.01
N ARG A 429 -4.78 2.58 9.49
CA ARG A 429 -6.11 2.11 9.12
C ARG A 429 -7.11 3.26 9.21
N SER A 430 -7.85 3.49 8.14
CA SER A 430 -8.99 4.41 8.11
C SER A 430 -10.28 3.64 8.43
N SER A 431 -11.18 4.24 9.19
CA SER A 431 -12.47 3.62 9.48
C SER A 431 -13.34 3.52 8.23
N MET A 432 -13.78 2.33 7.88
CA MET A 432 -14.67 2.11 6.74
C MET A 432 -16.02 2.82 6.92
N SER A 433 -16.47 3.11 8.15
CA SER A 433 -17.69 3.87 8.42
C SER A 433 -17.55 5.39 8.22
N HIS A 434 -16.34 5.88 7.92
CA HIS A 434 -16.14 7.31 7.70
C HIS A 434 -16.96 7.80 6.48
N PRO A 435 -17.76 8.90 6.57
CA PRO A 435 -18.69 9.31 5.50
C PRO A 435 -18.02 9.49 4.13
N ARG A 436 -16.82 10.08 4.09
CA ARG A 436 -16.06 10.26 2.83
C ARG A 436 -15.59 8.93 2.23
N ILE A 437 -15.28 7.94 3.07
CA ILE A 437 -14.91 6.61 2.63
C ILE A 437 -16.12 5.88 2.05
N GLN A 438 -17.30 6.04 2.63
CA GLN A 438 -18.54 5.47 2.09
C GLN A 438 -18.89 6.05 0.71
N GLU A 439 -18.61 7.34 0.46
CA GLU A 439 -18.75 7.94 -0.88
C GLU A 439 -17.83 7.24 -1.91
N VAL A 440 -16.57 6.96 -1.53
CA VAL A 440 -15.61 6.24 -2.38
C VAL A 440 -16.06 4.80 -2.63
N ILE A 441 -16.51 4.08 -1.59
CA ILE A 441 -17.01 2.70 -1.71
C ILE A 441 -18.19 2.66 -2.70
N ALA A 442 -19.14 3.59 -2.59
CA ALA A 442 -20.28 3.65 -3.48
C ALA A 442 -19.89 3.92 -4.94
N ALA A 443 -18.98 4.89 -5.18
CA ALA A 443 -18.52 5.24 -6.52
C ALA A 443 -17.69 4.11 -7.16
N ALA A 444 -16.77 3.52 -6.40
CA ALA A 444 -15.96 2.39 -6.86
C ALA A 444 -16.81 1.13 -7.08
N GLY A 445 -17.80 0.87 -6.21
CA GLY A 445 -18.75 -0.23 -6.38
C GLY A 445 -19.52 -0.12 -7.69
N ALA A 446 -20.08 1.06 -7.99
CA ALA A 446 -20.79 1.29 -9.24
C ALA A 446 -19.88 1.13 -10.49
N ALA A 447 -18.60 1.49 -10.40
CA ALA A 447 -17.64 1.27 -11.48
C ALA A 447 -17.29 -0.22 -11.64
N ALA A 448 -17.07 -0.92 -10.52
CA ALA A 448 -16.79 -2.35 -10.49
C ALA A 448 -17.97 -3.18 -11.02
N ASP A 449 -19.18 -2.90 -10.57
CA ASP A 449 -20.40 -3.60 -10.99
C ASP A 449 -20.62 -3.49 -12.50
N ARG A 450 -20.31 -2.33 -13.06
CA ARG A 450 -20.42 -2.09 -14.53
C ARG A 450 -19.39 -2.90 -15.31
N ALA A 451 -18.16 -2.99 -14.81
CA ALA A 451 -17.05 -3.63 -15.53
C ALA A 451 -16.99 -5.16 -15.32
N PHE A 452 -17.36 -5.63 -14.13
CA PHE A 452 -17.16 -7.03 -13.70
C PHE A 452 -18.43 -7.73 -13.22
N GLY A 453 -19.57 -7.02 -13.15
CA GLY A 453 -20.84 -7.53 -12.64
C GLY A 453 -21.11 -7.15 -11.19
N GLU A 454 -22.39 -7.25 -10.79
CA GLU A 454 -22.90 -6.84 -9.48
C GLU A 454 -22.14 -7.53 -8.33
N GLY A 455 -21.75 -6.72 -7.32
CA GLY A 455 -21.03 -7.20 -6.14
C GLY A 455 -19.60 -7.62 -6.39
N SER A 456 -18.98 -7.17 -7.49
CA SER A 456 -17.60 -7.54 -7.84
C SER A 456 -16.54 -6.83 -7.00
N LEU A 457 -16.85 -5.67 -6.39
CA LEU A 457 -15.88 -4.95 -5.56
C LEU A 457 -15.55 -5.71 -4.27
N VAL A 458 -14.27 -5.92 -4.02
CA VAL A 458 -13.76 -6.51 -2.78
C VAL A 458 -13.33 -5.39 -1.84
N LEU A 459 -13.77 -5.46 -0.57
CA LEU A 459 -13.38 -4.52 0.47
C LEU A 459 -12.44 -5.23 1.46
N THR A 460 -11.19 -4.77 1.54
CA THR A 460 -10.15 -5.38 2.38
C THR A 460 -9.78 -4.41 3.51
N PRO A 461 -10.09 -4.70 4.78
CA PRO A 461 -9.83 -3.77 5.89
C PRO A 461 -8.36 -3.37 6.04
N ALA A 462 -7.42 -4.28 5.79
CA ALA A 462 -6.00 -3.95 5.71
C ALA A 462 -5.24 -4.97 4.85
N LEU A 463 -4.24 -4.49 4.11
CA LEU A 463 -3.26 -5.31 3.41
C LEU A 463 -2.20 -5.88 4.36
N GLY A 464 -1.62 -7.02 3.98
CA GLY A 464 -0.51 -7.63 4.71
C GLY A 464 0.82 -6.89 4.57
N GLY A 465 0.98 -6.08 3.51
CA GLY A 465 2.12 -5.23 3.25
C GLY A 465 2.25 -4.08 4.27
N SER A 466 3.38 -3.38 4.22
CA SER A 466 3.67 -2.24 5.11
C SER A 466 4.14 -1.06 4.28
N LEU A 467 3.38 0.02 4.33
CA LEU A 467 3.64 1.31 3.72
C LEU A 467 3.62 2.39 4.82
N PRO A 468 4.32 3.52 4.66
CA PRO A 468 4.37 4.57 5.68
C PRO A 468 3.08 5.42 5.73
N LEU A 469 1.90 4.82 5.49
CA LEU A 469 0.60 5.52 5.45
C LEU A 469 0.17 6.12 6.78
N TYR A 470 0.83 5.73 7.89
CA TYR A 470 0.66 6.41 9.18
C TYR A 470 1.00 7.91 9.11
N LEU A 471 1.80 8.34 8.13
CA LEU A 471 2.07 9.76 7.90
C LEU A 471 0.80 10.53 7.54
N PHE A 472 -0.14 9.89 6.88
CA PHE A 472 -1.42 10.49 6.51
C PHE A 472 -2.43 10.43 7.66
N THR A 473 -2.53 9.30 8.37
CA THR A 473 -3.48 9.15 9.49
C THR A 473 -3.03 9.82 10.77
N ASP A 474 -1.74 9.83 11.07
CA ASP A 474 -1.23 10.24 12.39
C ASP A 474 -0.48 11.59 12.34
N VAL A 475 0.07 12.00 11.16
CA VAL A 475 0.75 13.29 10.99
C VAL A 475 -0.16 14.32 10.31
N LEU A 476 -0.81 13.96 9.21
CA LEU A 476 -1.79 14.83 8.54
C LEU A 476 -3.18 14.75 9.19
N GLU A 477 -3.46 13.72 9.98
CA GLU A 477 -4.76 13.44 10.62
C GLU A 477 -5.91 13.39 9.59
N ARG A 478 -5.64 12.72 8.46
CA ARG A 478 -6.60 12.55 7.37
C ARG A 478 -6.79 11.07 7.03
N PRO A 479 -8.04 10.65 6.76
CA PRO A 479 -8.30 9.30 6.29
C PRO A 479 -7.76 9.08 4.89
N PHE A 480 -7.54 7.82 4.55
CA PHE A 480 -7.17 7.38 3.21
C PHE A 480 -7.97 6.15 2.78
N VAL A 481 -8.05 5.95 1.47
CA VAL A 481 -8.49 4.71 0.84
C VAL A 481 -7.47 4.36 -0.23
N ASN A 482 -6.97 3.13 -0.24
CA ASN A 482 -6.14 2.64 -1.32
C ASN A 482 -7.03 2.01 -2.41
N VAL A 483 -6.78 2.37 -3.66
CA VAL A 483 -7.58 2.07 -4.85
C VAL A 483 -6.66 1.44 -5.91
N PRO A 484 -6.19 0.22 -5.69
CA PRO A 484 -5.26 -0.46 -6.58
C PRO A 484 -5.90 -0.86 -7.91
N VAL A 485 -5.12 -0.80 -9.00
CA VAL A 485 -5.62 -1.09 -10.35
C VAL A 485 -4.76 -2.08 -11.14
N ALA A 486 -3.51 -2.29 -10.77
CA ALA A 486 -2.65 -3.24 -11.47
C ALA A 486 -3.21 -4.67 -11.39
N ASN A 487 -2.96 -5.50 -12.39
CA ASN A 487 -3.32 -6.91 -12.33
C ASN A 487 -2.52 -7.61 -11.22
N HIS A 488 -3.13 -8.61 -10.57
CA HIS A 488 -2.49 -9.32 -9.46
C HIS A 488 -1.18 -10.02 -9.85
N ASP A 489 -1.13 -10.53 -11.07
CA ASP A 489 0.01 -11.21 -11.68
C ASP A 489 0.94 -10.27 -12.47
N ASN A 490 1.19 -9.07 -11.93
CA ASN A 490 1.95 -8.01 -12.59
C ASN A 490 3.47 -8.12 -12.42
N ASN A 491 3.98 -9.09 -11.66
CA ASN A 491 5.40 -9.25 -11.33
C ASN A 491 6.04 -8.00 -10.66
N GLN A 492 5.26 -7.22 -9.89
CA GLN A 492 5.85 -6.07 -9.17
C GLN A 492 7.07 -6.50 -8.34
N HIS A 493 8.09 -5.65 -8.26
CA HIS A 493 9.40 -5.88 -7.63
C HIS A 493 10.26 -6.97 -8.28
N ALA A 494 9.76 -7.70 -9.28
CA ALA A 494 10.49 -8.72 -10.03
C ALA A 494 10.85 -8.24 -11.46
N ALA A 495 11.55 -9.08 -12.20
CA ALA A 495 11.75 -8.89 -13.64
C ALA A 495 10.43 -9.12 -14.40
N ASP A 496 10.34 -8.54 -15.59
CA ASP A 496 9.16 -8.65 -16.46
C ASP A 496 7.86 -8.15 -15.80
N GLU A 497 7.98 -7.08 -15.01
CA GLU A 497 6.83 -6.36 -14.49
C GLU A 497 5.94 -5.88 -15.64
N ASN A 498 4.61 -5.97 -15.44
CA ASN A 498 3.67 -5.72 -16.52
C ASN A 498 2.34 -5.15 -16.05
N LEU A 499 1.63 -4.50 -16.98
CA LEU A 499 0.24 -4.13 -16.81
C LEU A 499 -0.61 -4.72 -17.93
N ARG A 500 -1.73 -5.38 -17.59
CA ARG A 500 -2.77 -5.77 -18.53
C ARG A 500 -3.56 -4.54 -18.97
N ILE A 501 -3.78 -4.37 -20.26
CA ILE A 501 -4.44 -3.19 -20.81
C ILE A 501 -5.89 -3.06 -20.30
N ALA A 502 -6.60 -4.17 -20.07
CA ALA A 502 -7.92 -4.14 -19.42
C ALA A 502 -7.92 -3.43 -18.06
N ASN A 503 -6.83 -3.56 -17.30
CA ASN A 503 -6.68 -2.90 -16.00
C ASN A 503 -6.48 -1.37 -16.16
N LEU A 504 -5.74 -0.95 -17.18
CA LEU A 504 -5.61 0.48 -17.51
C LEU A 504 -6.97 1.07 -17.91
N TRP A 505 -7.75 0.35 -18.73
CA TRP A 505 -9.10 0.79 -19.13
C TRP A 505 -10.05 0.88 -17.92
N TYR A 506 -10.02 -0.11 -17.04
CA TYR A 506 -10.79 -0.06 -15.81
C TYR A 506 -10.37 1.11 -14.89
N ALA A 507 -9.07 1.38 -14.77
CA ALA A 507 -8.57 2.51 -13.98
C ALA A 507 -9.12 3.85 -14.49
N ILE A 508 -9.19 4.07 -15.80
CA ILE A 508 -9.78 5.28 -16.40
C ILE A 508 -11.26 5.42 -16.01
N ASP A 509 -12.05 4.35 -16.13
CA ASP A 509 -13.47 4.35 -15.76
C ASP A 509 -13.66 4.59 -14.24
N LEU A 510 -12.86 3.93 -13.41
CA LEU A 510 -12.88 4.05 -11.95
C LEU A 510 -12.50 5.46 -11.49
N TYR A 511 -11.41 6.02 -12.00
CA TYR A 511 -10.96 7.35 -11.61
C TYR A 511 -11.94 8.44 -12.07
N ALA A 512 -12.55 8.28 -13.24
CA ALA A 512 -13.63 9.18 -13.66
C ALA A 512 -14.82 9.12 -12.69
N ALA A 513 -15.20 7.94 -12.20
CA ALA A 513 -16.27 7.77 -11.22
C ALA A 513 -15.90 8.43 -9.87
N LEU A 514 -14.67 8.23 -9.38
CA LEU A 514 -14.19 8.84 -8.13
C LEU A 514 -14.12 10.36 -8.22
N LEU A 515 -13.63 10.92 -9.34
CA LEU A 515 -13.52 12.36 -9.50
C LEU A 515 -14.87 13.05 -9.70
N THR A 516 -15.91 12.33 -10.13
CA THR A 516 -17.28 12.86 -10.30
C THR A 516 -18.30 12.28 -9.32
N MET A 517 -17.84 11.59 -8.25
CA MET A 517 -18.74 11.08 -7.21
C MET A 517 -19.50 12.23 -6.53
N PRO A 518 -20.81 12.07 -6.25
CA PRO A 518 -21.61 13.11 -5.63
C PRO A 518 -20.97 13.64 -4.35
N GLN A 519 -21.11 14.94 -4.11
CA GLN A 519 -20.77 15.50 -2.80
C GLN A 519 -21.93 15.17 -1.85
N GLY A 520 -21.76 14.16 -1.00
CA GLY A 520 -22.70 13.90 0.08
C GLY A 520 -22.72 15.09 1.03
N GLY A 521 -23.89 15.67 1.30
CA GLY A 521 -24.03 16.64 2.37
C GLY A 521 -23.66 15.95 3.69
N ILE A 522 -22.73 16.55 4.46
CA ILE A 522 -22.54 16.17 5.86
C ILE A 522 -23.83 16.66 6.57
N SER A 523 -24.78 15.74 6.82
CA SER A 523 -26.00 16.03 7.60
C SER A 523 -25.65 16.02 9.09
#